data_619a398d7cc07f3b39ace9ef9a5e54ca
#
_entry.id   619a398d7cc07f3b39ace9ef9a5e54ca
#
_cell.length_a   1.000
_cell.length_b   1.000
_cell.length_c   1.000
_cell.angle_alpha   90.00
_cell.angle_beta   90.00
_cell.angle_gamma   90.00
#
_symmetry.space_group_name_H-M   'P 1'
#
loop_
_entity.id
_entity.type
_entity.pdbx_description
1 polymer ?
#
loop_
_entity_poly.entity_id
_entity_poly.type
_entity_poly.pdbx_seq_one_letter_code
_entity_poly.pdbx_strand_id
1 'polypeptide(L)'
;MKILISADMEGATGVTWPADVLPGTPQWERCRSMFTSDVNAAVLGFFDGGADEVLINEAHWTMRNLLLERLDERAEMLTGRHKSLSMVEGVQHGDVDGIAFVGYHTGAGTEGVLAHTYLANSVTGVWLNGTRASEGLLNAHVVAEYGVPVVLVTGDDLTCVDADGYAPDARKVAVKDHVSRYAAVCRTPARTAADIRAAAKEAAPLAVRQEPARGGPFTVELEFDAAHLSDVATVVPGVARSGERRVAYTSPTMYEGIRTFKAVTTIVSSAVEEQYG
;
A
#
# COMPACT_ATOMS: atom_id res chain seq x y z
N MET A 1 16.59 4.00 16.13
CA MET A 1 15.21 3.83 15.60
C MET A 1 15.29 3.67 14.10
N LYS A 2 14.73 2.57 13.59
CA LYS A 2 14.68 2.25 12.17
C LYS A 2 13.25 2.33 11.65
N ILE A 3 13.03 3.10 10.58
CA ILE A 3 11.73 3.26 9.93
C ILE A 3 11.72 2.55 8.58
N LEU A 4 10.64 1.81 8.33
CA LEU A 4 10.31 1.28 7.01
C LEU A 4 9.29 2.21 6.35
N ILE A 5 9.53 2.63 5.11
CA ILE A 5 8.55 3.34 4.29
C ILE A 5 8.06 2.38 3.21
N SER A 6 6.78 2.05 3.23
CA SER A 6 6.11 1.40 2.11
C SER A 6 5.57 2.47 1.17
N ALA A 7 6.12 2.53 -0.04
CA ALA A 7 5.90 3.63 -0.98
C ALA A 7 5.03 3.16 -2.15
N ASP A 8 3.79 3.63 -2.20
CA ASP A 8 2.80 3.36 -3.24
C ASP A 8 2.51 4.63 -4.06
N MET A 9 1.96 4.51 -5.27
CA MET A 9 1.97 5.66 -6.18
C MET A 9 0.62 6.33 -6.36
N GLU A 10 -0.48 5.61 -6.25
CA GLU A 10 -1.83 6.12 -6.54
C GLU A 10 -2.25 7.27 -5.62
N GLY A 11 -1.87 7.18 -4.35
CA GLY A 11 -2.13 8.23 -3.37
C GLY A 11 -1.16 9.41 -3.41
N ALA A 12 -0.14 9.38 -4.26
CA ALA A 12 0.86 10.44 -4.35
C ALA A 12 0.31 11.77 -4.85
N THR A 13 1.02 12.85 -4.56
CA THR A 13 0.71 14.21 -5.00
C THR A 13 0.55 14.30 -6.51
N GLY A 14 -0.60 14.84 -6.95
CA GLY A 14 -0.88 15.12 -8.37
C GLY A 14 -1.23 13.90 -9.22
N VAL A 15 -1.29 12.72 -8.64
CA VAL A 15 -1.72 11.48 -9.31
C VAL A 15 -3.24 11.37 -9.25
N THR A 16 -3.90 11.25 -10.42
CA THR A 16 -5.36 11.17 -10.50
C THR A 16 -5.87 10.26 -11.61
N TRP A 17 -5.01 9.84 -12.54
CA TRP A 17 -5.40 9.13 -13.74
C TRP A 17 -4.58 7.84 -13.92
N PRO A 18 -5.14 6.75 -14.50
CA PRO A 18 -4.40 5.50 -14.68
C PRO A 18 -3.04 5.64 -15.37
N ALA A 19 -2.93 6.51 -16.38
CA ALA A 19 -1.65 6.74 -17.05
C ALA A 19 -0.59 7.40 -16.15
N ASP A 20 -1.00 8.05 -15.04
CA ASP A 20 -0.06 8.67 -14.09
C ASP A 20 0.75 7.61 -13.33
N VAL A 21 0.23 6.40 -13.23
CA VAL A 21 0.82 5.28 -12.48
C VAL A 21 1.27 4.11 -13.37
N LEU A 22 1.00 4.16 -14.67
CA LEU A 22 1.35 3.11 -15.63
C LEU A 22 2.78 3.30 -16.15
N PRO A 23 3.75 2.44 -15.76
CA PRO A 23 5.14 2.58 -16.19
C PRO A 23 5.33 2.64 -17.69
N GLY A 24 6.13 3.59 -18.14
CA GLY A 24 6.43 3.82 -19.56
C GLY A 24 5.56 4.88 -20.23
N THR A 25 4.55 5.43 -19.56
CA THR A 25 3.80 6.57 -20.08
C THR A 25 4.52 7.90 -19.77
N PRO A 26 4.33 8.96 -20.59
CA PRO A 26 4.87 10.29 -20.27
C PRO A 26 4.27 10.87 -18.96
N GLN A 27 3.03 10.52 -18.64
CA GLN A 27 2.36 10.92 -17.41
C GLN A 27 3.04 10.30 -16.19
N TRP A 28 3.34 9.01 -16.24
CA TRP A 28 4.07 8.31 -15.17
C TRP A 28 5.48 8.93 -14.99
N GLU A 29 6.22 9.21 -16.06
CA GLU A 29 7.53 9.87 -15.94
C GLU A 29 7.44 11.23 -15.22
N ARG A 30 6.38 12.00 -15.45
CA ARG A 30 6.12 13.24 -14.73
C ARG A 30 5.76 12.96 -13.27
N CYS A 31 4.84 12.02 -13.01
CA CYS A 31 4.28 11.78 -11.68
C CYS A 31 5.27 11.09 -10.74
N ARG A 32 6.18 10.23 -11.24
CA ARG A 32 7.24 9.64 -10.41
C ARG A 32 8.14 10.67 -9.73
N SER A 33 8.32 11.85 -10.35
CA SER A 33 9.06 12.97 -9.74
C SER A 33 8.34 13.52 -8.51
N MET A 34 7.01 13.66 -8.54
CA MET A 34 6.20 14.11 -7.41
C MET A 34 6.11 13.01 -6.34
N PHE A 35 5.92 11.78 -6.74
CA PHE A 35 5.97 10.61 -5.86
C PHE A 35 7.29 10.51 -5.09
N THR A 36 8.42 10.66 -5.80
CA THR A 36 9.74 10.68 -5.15
C THR A 36 9.89 11.85 -4.18
N SER A 37 9.30 13.01 -4.49
CA SER A 37 9.29 14.16 -3.58
C SER A 37 8.52 13.87 -2.30
N ASP A 38 7.35 13.22 -2.39
CA ASP A 38 6.54 12.83 -1.22
C ASP A 38 7.30 11.83 -0.33
N VAL A 39 7.89 10.81 -0.93
CA VAL A 39 8.70 9.80 -0.20
C VAL A 39 9.92 10.44 0.44
N ASN A 40 10.64 11.28 -0.29
CA ASN A 40 11.82 11.96 0.26
C ASN A 40 11.46 12.94 1.38
N ALA A 41 10.30 13.59 1.31
CA ALA A 41 9.79 14.43 2.39
C ALA A 41 9.54 13.61 3.68
N ALA A 42 8.98 12.41 3.56
CA ALA A 42 8.83 11.49 4.68
C ALA A 42 10.19 11.05 5.24
N VAL A 43 11.15 10.68 4.38
CA VAL A 43 12.53 10.34 4.77
C VAL A 43 13.15 11.45 5.61
N LEU A 44 13.15 12.69 5.08
CA LEU A 44 13.69 13.86 5.78
C LEU A 44 12.99 14.11 7.10
N GLY A 45 11.66 13.98 7.14
CA GLY A 45 10.87 14.16 8.36
C GLY A 45 11.22 13.15 9.44
N PHE A 46 11.39 11.86 9.09
CA PHE A 46 11.81 10.85 10.04
C PHE A 46 13.22 11.08 10.58
N PHE A 47 14.18 11.48 9.75
CA PHE A 47 15.51 11.89 10.24
C PHE A 47 15.44 13.13 11.14
N ASP A 48 14.62 14.13 10.79
CA ASP A 48 14.37 15.30 11.65
C ASP A 48 13.72 14.92 12.99
N GLY A 49 12.99 13.79 13.02
CA GLY A 49 12.35 13.21 14.20
C GLY A 49 13.23 12.26 15.00
N GLY A 50 14.48 12.04 14.57
CA GLY A 50 15.48 11.25 15.30
C GLY A 50 15.57 9.79 14.84
N ALA A 51 15.12 9.43 13.62
CA ALA A 51 15.42 8.13 13.05
C ALA A 51 16.93 8.00 12.75
N ASP A 52 17.48 6.83 13.05
CA ASP A 52 18.88 6.48 12.73
C ASP A 52 18.98 5.88 11.33
N GLU A 53 17.96 5.12 10.91
CA GLU A 53 17.88 4.43 9.64
C GLU A 53 16.49 4.58 9.02
N VAL A 54 16.45 4.77 7.72
CA VAL A 54 15.20 4.74 6.92
C VAL A 54 15.40 3.82 5.73
N LEU A 55 14.61 2.75 5.69
CA LEU A 55 14.53 1.84 4.55
C LEU A 55 13.24 2.13 3.78
N ILE A 56 13.35 2.40 2.48
CA ILE A 56 12.22 2.56 1.58
C ILE A 56 11.98 1.23 0.88
N ASN A 57 10.77 0.70 0.97
CA ASN A 57 10.32 -0.43 0.16
C ASN A 57 9.35 0.07 -0.91
N GLU A 58 9.73 0.00 -2.17
CA GLU A 58 8.81 0.31 -3.27
C GLU A 58 7.66 -0.69 -3.32
N ALA A 59 6.42 -0.21 -3.40
CA ALA A 59 5.22 -1.01 -3.28
C ALA A 59 4.37 -1.06 -4.56
N HIS A 60 4.45 -0.05 -5.43
CA HIS A 60 3.61 0.09 -6.60
C HIS A 60 4.07 -0.78 -7.78
N TRP A 61 3.15 -1.59 -8.33
CA TRP A 61 3.26 -2.34 -9.60
C TRP A 61 4.59 -3.08 -9.79
N THR A 62 5.49 -2.47 -10.65
CA THR A 62 6.82 -3.04 -10.93
C THR A 62 7.79 -2.87 -9.76
N MET A 63 7.44 -2.06 -8.78
CA MET A 63 8.28 -1.69 -7.63
C MET A 63 9.62 -1.06 -8.09
N ARG A 64 9.56 -0.19 -9.11
CA ARG A 64 10.70 0.49 -9.76
C ARG A 64 10.34 1.90 -10.20
N ASN A 65 9.63 2.65 -9.37
CA ASN A 65 9.03 3.92 -9.73
C ASN A 65 9.81 5.13 -9.21
N LEU A 66 10.43 5.00 -8.04
CA LEU A 66 11.17 6.08 -7.41
C LEU A 66 12.46 6.42 -8.18
N LEU A 67 12.85 7.68 -8.09
CA LEU A 67 14.11 8.21 -8.63
C LEU A 67 15.17 8.17 -7.52
N LEU A 68 15.97 7.10 -7.47
CA LEU A 68 16.94 6.84 -6.42
C LEU A 68 17.89 8.04 -6.20
N GLU A 69 18.31 8.67 -7.31
CA GLU A 69 19.22 9.82 -7.29
C GLU A 69 18.62 11.11 -6.70
N ARG A 70 17.33 11.10 -6.35
CA ARG A 70 16.62 12.22 -5.71
C ARG A 70 16.26 11.99 -4.26
N LEU A 71 16.58 10.82 -3.73
CA LEU A 71 16.39 10.51 -2.33
C LEU A 71 17.53 11.05 -1.46
N ASP A 72 17.27 11.31 -0.19
CA ASP A 72 18.30 11.67 0.79
C ASP A 72 19.35 10.56 0.88
N GLU A 73 20.63 10.93 0.86
CA GLU A 73 21.77 10.00 0.81
C GLU A 73 21.86 9.04 2.00
N ARG A 74 21.16 9.31 3.09
CA ARG A 74 21.10 8.46 4.31
C ARG A 74 20.09 7.34 4.19
N ALA A 75 19.14 7.41 3.24
CA ALA A 75 18.13 6.39 3.07
C ALA A 75 18.62 5.23 2.22
N GLU A 76 18.15 4.04 2.54
CA GLU A 76 18.31 2.86 1.68
C GLU A 76 16.99 2.54 0.98
N MET A 77 17.06 1.96 -0.21
CA MET A 77 15.87 1.61 -1.01
C MET A 77 15.88 0.16 -1.46
N LEU A 78 14.83 -0.58 -1.11
CA LEU A 78 14.52 -1.91 -1.62
C LEU A 78 13.60 -1.76 -2.84
N THR A 79 14.16 -1.93 -4.03
CA THR A 79 13.48 -1.76 -5.31
C THR A 79 13.36 -3.07 -6.07
N GLY A 80 12.37 -3.17 -6.95
CA GLY A 80 12.12 -4.34 -7.78
C GLY A 80 11.26 -5.40 -7.11
N ARG A 81 10.94 -6.44 -7.87
CA ARG A 81 10.18 -7.62 -7.42
C ARG A 81 10.81 -8.91 -8.01
N HIS A 82 10.66 -10.10 -7.39
CA HIS A 82 9.60 -10.44 -6.47
C HIS A 82 10.09 -10.36 -5.03
N LYS A 83 9.23 -9.84 -4.16
CA LYS A 83 9.44 -9.72 -2.72
C LYS A 83 8.39 -10.57 -2.01
N SER A 84 8.77 -11.31 -0.96
CA SER A 84 7.89 -12.29 -0.32
C SER A 84 6.72 -11.66 0.42
N LEU A 85 6.96 -10.51 1.06
CA LEU A 85 5.92 -9.70 1.73
C LEU A 85 5.47 -8.48 0.92
N SER A 86 5.84 -8.45 -0.40
CA SER A 86 5.35 -7.44 -1.34
C SER A 86 5.53 -6.00 -0.83
N MET A 87 4.41 -5.33 -0.52
CA MET A 87 4.36 -3.92 -0.12
C MET A 87 5.03 -3.62 1.23
N VAL A 88 5.20 -4.61 2.10
CA VAL A 88 5.81 -4.46 3.43
C VAL A 88 7.08 -5.29 3.60
N GLU A 89 7.73 -5.62 2.47
CA GLU A 89 9.03 -6.30 2.51
C GLU A 89 10.04 -5.49 3.30
N GLY A 90 10.81 -6.17 4.14
CA GLY A 90 11.75 -5.58 5.07
C GLY A 90 11.31 -5.67 6.53
N VAL A 91 9.99 -5.73 6.80
CA VAL A 91 9.47 -5.82 8.18
C VAL A 91 9.94 -7.08 8.91
N GLN A 92 10.14 -8.17 8.18
CA GLN A 92 10.56 -9.48 8.73
C GLN A 92 12.01 -9.52 9.22
N HIS A 93 12.82 -8.49 8.94
CA HIS A 93 14.22 -8.46 9.41
C HIS A 93 14.34 -8.27 10.93
N GLY A 94 13.25 -7.85 11.60
CA GLY A 94 13.16 -7.82 13.05
C GLY A 94 13.79 -6.60 13.71
N ASP A 95 14.27 -5.64 12.94
CA ASP A 95 14.93 -4.40 13.39
C ASP A 95 14.13 -3.11 13.09
N VAL A 96 12.95 -3.23 12.47
CA VAL A 96 12.05 -2.10 12.17
C VAL A 96 11.24 -1.72 13.40
N ASP A 97 11.25 -0.44 13.75
CA ASP A 97 10.53 0.10 14.92
C ASP A 97 9.15 0.67 14.56
N GLY A 98 8.98 1.17 13.34
CA GLY A 98 7.71 1.69 12.81
C GLY A 98 7.66 1.69 11.30
N ILE A 99 6.45 1.71 10.73
CA ILE A 99 6.25 1.75 9.28
C ILE A 99 5.40 2.96 8.87
N ALA A 100 5.75 3.58 7.75
CA ALA A 100 4.96 4.60 7.08
C ALA A 100 4.38 4.07 5.77
N PHE A 101 3.11 4.33 5.51
CA PHE A 101 2.44 4.09 4.24
C PHE A 101 2.35 5.40 3.46
N VAL A 102 3.20 5.57 2.47
CA VAL A 102 3.29 6.81 1.68
C VAL A 102 2.68 6.60 0.32
N GLY A 103 1.71 7.44 -0.05
CA GLY A 103 1.02 7.37 -1.34
C GLY A 103 0.00 6.24 -1.47
N TYR A 104 -0.54 5.76 -0.36
CA TYR A 104 -1.58 4.73 -0.33
C TYR A 104 -2.93 5.27 -0.81
N HIS A 105 -3.86 4.36 -1.08
CA HIS A 105 -5.20 4.65 -1.62
C HIS A 105 -6.25 3.73 -0.98
N THR A 106 -7.52 4.03 -1.19
CA THR A 106 -8.65 3.22 -0.71
C THR A 106 -8.81 1.92 -1.52
N GLY A 107 -9.49 0.93 -0.93
CA GLY A 107 -9.64 -0.41 -1.48
C GLY A 107 -10.62 -0.52 -2.65
N ALA A 108 -10.57 -1.66 -3.34
CA ALA A 108 -11.48 -1.99 -4.43
C ALA A 108 -12.95 -1.92 -3.99
N GLY A 109 -13.79 -1.27 -4.80
CA GLY A 109 -15.22 -1.12 -4.57
C GLY A 109 -15.59 -0.09 -3.50
N THR A 110 -14.66 0.80 -3.13
CA THR A 110 -14.91 1.97 -2.29
C THR A 110 -14.72 3.27 -3.06
N GLU A 111 -15.11 4.40 -2.48
CA GLU A 111 -14.78 5.72 -3.00
C GLU A 111 -13.29 6.03 -2.72
N GLY A 112 -12.69 6.83 -3.58
CA GLY A 112 -11.30 7.29 -3.50
C GLY A 112 -10.67 7.46 -4.87
N VAL A 113 -9.60 8.23 -4.93
CA VAL A 113 -8.85 8.46 -6.16
C VAL A 113 -8.12 7.18 -6.53
N LEU A 114 -8.36 6.68 -7.75
CA LEU A 114 -7.81 5.41 -8.25
C LEU A 114 -8.07 4.20 -7.34
N ALA A 115 -9.16 4.21 -6.54
CA ALA A 115 -9.51 3.15 -5.60
C ALA A 115 -9.51 1.77 -6.26
N HIS A 116 -8.67 0.84 -5.76
CA HIS A 116 -8.56 -0.52 -6.25
C HIS A 116 -7.84 -1.41 -5.20
N THR A 117 -7.56 -2.67 -5.54
CA THR A 117 -6.71 -3.53 -4.72
C THR A 117 -5.95 -4.49 -5.65
N TYR A 118 -4.65 -4.30 -5.80
CA TYR A 118 -3.69 -5.06 -6.61
C TYR A 118 -3.97 -5.11 -8.11
N LEU A 119 -5.07 -5.71 -8.56
CA LEU A 119 -5.35 -5.95 -9.98
C LEU A 119 -6.34 -4.94 -10.57
N ALA A 120 -6.17 -3.68 -10.25
CA ALA A 120 -6.97 -2.57 -10.78
C ALA A 120 -8.47 -2.91 -10.82
N ASN A 121 -9.08 -2.98 -12.02
CA ASN A 121 -10.51 -3.23 -12.17
C ASN A 121 -10.91 -4.71 -12.02
N SER A 122 -9.98 -5.64 -12.16
CA SER A 122 -10.28 -7.08 -12.14
C SER A 122 -10.62 -7.60 -10.74
N VAL A 123 -10.13 -6.93 -9.68
CA VAL A 123 -10.57 -7.17 -8.30
C VAL A 123 -11.59 -6.10 -7.94
N THR A 124 -12.84 -6.50 -7.67
CA THR A 124 -13.96 -5.61 -7.35
C THR A 124 -14.21 -5.47 -5.85
N GLY A 125 -13.61 -6.33 -5.03
CA GLY A 125 -13.67 -6.26 -3.59
C GLY A 125 -12.76 -7.24 -2.90
N VAL A 126 -12.25 -6.84 -1.75
CA VAL A 126 -11.47 -7.70 -0.84
C VAL A 126 -12.03 -7.55 0.56
N TRP A 127 -12.08 -8.64 1.32
CA TRP A 127 -12.50 -8.65 2.73
C TRP A 127 -11.50 -9.43 3.56
N LEU A 128 -11.24 -8.94 4.75
CA LEU A 128 -10.50 -9.62 5.80
C LEU A 128 -11.44 -9.84 6.98
N ASN A 129 -11.72 -11.09 7.32
CA ASN A 129 -12.66 -11.47 8.39
C ASN A 129 -14.03 -10.78 8.24
N GLY A 130 -14.53 -10.65 7.01
CA GLY A 130 -15.80 -10.00 6.70
C GLY A 130 -15.76 -8.47 6.62
N THR A 131 -14.68 -7.82 7.02
CA THR A 131 -14.47 -6.37 6.87
C THR A 131 -13.85 -6.08 5.52
N ARG A 132 -14.40 -5.11 4.77
CA ARG A 132 -13.81 -4.68 3.49
C ARG A 132 -12.40 -4.17 3.71
N ALA A 133 -11.48 -4.63 2.89
CA ALA A 133 -10.05 -4.38 3.08
C ALA A 133 -9.44 -3.60 1.92
N SER A 134 -8.72 -2.54 2.26
CA SER A 134 -7.72 -1.88 1.41
C SER A 134 -6.37 -2.60 1.52
N GLU A 135 -5.42 -2.25 0.67
CA GLU A 135 -4.03 -2.67 0.80
C GLU A 135 -3.43 -2.19 2.13
N GLY A 136 -3.80 -0.98 2.58
CA GLY A 136 -3.41 -0.44 3.87
C GLY A 136 -3.85 -1.32 5.03
N LEU A 137 -5.11 -1.75 5.06
CA LEU A 137 -5.63 -2.64 6.10
C LEU A 137 -4.94 -4.01 6.07
N LEU A 138 -4.79 -4.63 4.90
CA LEU A 138 -4.09 -5.91 4.77
C LEU A 138 -2.64 -5.81 5.28
N ASN A 139 -1.91 -4.79 4.85
CA ASN A 139 -0.53 -4.56 5.22
C ASN A 139 -0.37 -4.23 6.72
N ALA A 140 -1.29 -3.44 7.30
CA ALA A 140 -1.30 -3.15 8.73
C ALA A 140 -1.41 -4.43 9.58
N HIS A 141 -2.26 -5.37 9.17
CA HIS A 141 -2.34 -6.67 9.85
C HIS A 141 -1.07 -7.51 9.70
N VAL A 142 -0.40 -7.46 8.54
CA VAL A 142 0.90 -8.15 8.36
C VAL A 142 1.95 -7.57 9.29
N VAL A 143 2.12 -6.24 9.32
CA VAL A 143 3.18 -5.61 10.13
C VAL A 143 2.92 -5.73 11.63
N ALA A 144 1.64 -5.80 12.05
CA ALA A 144 1.27 -6.04 13.44
C ALA A 144 1.74 -7.39 13.96
N GLU A 145 1.83 -8.42 13.11
CA GLU A 145 2.41 -9.73 13.49
C GLU A 145 3.91 -9.64 13.81
N TYR A 146 4.58 -8.58 13.38
CA TYR A 146 5.98 -8.29 13.72
C TYR A 146 6.12 -7.26 14.85
N GLY A 147 4.99 -6.80 15.42
CA GLY A 147 4.97 -5.78 16.47
C GLY A 147 5.36 -4.39 15.96
N VAL A 148 5.22 -4.14 14.66
CA VAL A 148 5.59 -2.86 14.04
C VAL A 148 4.33 -2.00 13.84
N PRO A 149 4.20 -0.84 14.51
CA PRO A 149 3.07 0.05 14.33
C PRO A 149 3.16 0.81 13.01
N VAL A 150 1.99 1.08 12.38
CA VAL A 150 1.88 2.08 11.32
C VAL A 150 1.86 3.46 11.97
N VAL A 151 2.82 4.32 11.62
CA VAL A 151 3.00 5.63 12.28
C VAL A 151 2.65 6.83 11.39
N LEU A 152 2.63 6.66 10.08
CA LEU A 152 2.27 7.68 9.10
C LEU A 152 1.50 7.05 7.95
N VAL A 153 0.45 7.72 7.47
CA VAL A 153 -0.25 7.39 6.23
C VAL A 153 -0.43 8.63 5.38
N THR A 154 -0.11 8.57 4.10
CA THR A 154 -0.39 9.64 3.14
C THR A 154 -1.17 9.11 1.94
N GLY A 155 -2.11 9.90 1.43
CA GLY A 155 -2.97 9.55 0.29
C GLY A 155 -3.96 10.68 0.01
N ASP A 156 -5.13 10.35 -0.52
CA ASP A 156 -6.24 11.29 -0.56
C ASP A 156 -6.94 11.38 0.82
N ASP A 157 -7.92 12.26 0.94
CA ASP A 157 -8.70 12.46 2.17
C ASP A 157 -9.45 11.19 2.59
N LEU A 158 -9.98 10.41 1.63
CA LEU A 158 -10.67 9.15 1.92
C LEU A 158 -9.71 8.04 2.35
N THR A 159 -8.48 8.03 1.86
CA THR A 159 -7.41 7.15 2.36
C THR A 159 -7.08 7.45 3.82
N CYS A 160 -7.07 8.74 4.19
CA CYS A 160 -6.85 9.13 5.58
C CYS A 160 -8.00 8.65 6.49
N VAL A 161 -9.24 8.66 6.01
CA VAL A 161 -10.42 8.11 6.71
C VAL A 161 -10.34 6.58 6.82
N ASP A 162 -9.97 5.87 5.74
CA ASP A 162 -9.74 4.41 5.76
C ASP A 162 -8.70 4.03 6.81
N ALA A 163 -7.63 4.83 6.91
CA ALA A 163 -6.55 4.61 7.87
C ALA A 163 -7.00 4.73 9.34
N ASP A 164 -8.08 5.42 9.66
CA ASP A 164 -8.65 5.44 11.02
C ASP A 164 -9.08 4.04 11.48
N GLY A 165 -9.44 3.17 10.53
CA GLY A 165 -9.87 1.79 10.80
C GLY A 165 -8.72 0.82 11.14
N TYR A 166 -7.48 1.10 10.73
CA TYR A 166 -6.35 0.18 10.91
C TYR A 166 -5.09 0.82 11.55
N ALA A 167 -5.01 2.15 11.56
CA ALA A 167 -3.91 2.90 12.15
C ALA A 167 -4.42 4.20 12.80
N PRO A 168 -5.29 4.12 13.84
CA PRO A 168 -5.93 5.30 14.42
C PRO A 168 -4.93 6.32 14.99
N ASP A 169 -3.82 5.86 15.54
CA ASP A 169 -2.79 6.70 16.15
C ASP A 169 -1.76 7.27 15.16
N ALA A 170 -1.77 6.78 13.90
CA ALA A 170 -0.85 7.26 12.87
C ALA A 170 -1.11 8.73 12.52
N ARG A 171 -0.05 9.47 12.18
CA ARG A 171 -0.19 10.76 11.53
C ARG A 171 -0.73 10.55 10.11
N LYS A 172 -1.65 11.40 9.68
CA LYS A 172 -2.31 11.29 8.39
C LYS A 172 -2.15 12.58 7.61
N VAL A 173 -1.79 12.48 6.32
CA VAL A 173 -1.62 13.64 5.44
C VAL A 173 -2.38 13.40 4.14
N ALA A 174 -3.47 14.16 3.96
CA ALA A 174 -4.16 14.21 2.68
C ALA A 174 -3.40 15.13 1.74
N VAL A 175 -2.84 14.59 0.66
CA VAL A 175 -2.12 15.38 -0.37
C VAL A 175 -3.06 15.89 -1.47
N LYS A 176 -4.27 15.36 -1.51
CA LYS A 176 -5.37 15.75 -2.40
C LYS A 176 -6.71 15.41 -1.76
N ASP A 177 -7.77 16.10 -2.18
CA ASP A 177 -9.12 15.83 -1.75
C ASP A 177 -9.91 15.19 -2.91
N HIS A 178 -10.57 14.07 -2.64
CA HIS A 178 -11.34 13.27 -3.59
C HIS A 178 -12.50 14.08 -4.17
N VAL A 179 -12.69 14.02 -5.48
CA VAL A 179 -13.86 14.53 -6.20
C VAL A 179 -14.57 13.39 -6.91
N SER A 180 -13.81 12.49 -7.51
CA SER A 180 -14.27 11.24 -8.12
C SER A 180 -13.07 10.30 -8.26
N ARG A 181 -13.32 9.07 -8.73
CA ARG A 181 -12.25 8.07 -8.95
C ARG A 181 -11.07 8.60 -9.76
N TYR A 182 -11.29 9.58 -10.64
CA TYR A 182 -10.30 10.11 -11.57
C TYR A 182 -10.15 11.63 -11.50
N ALA A 183 -10.63 12.25 -10.42
CA ALA A 183 -10.50 13.69 -10.21
C ALA A 183 -10.28 14.02 -8.73
N ALA A 184 -9.42 14.98 -8.46
CA ALA A 184 -9.13 15.47 -7.11
C ALA A 184 -8.75 16.95 -7.11
N VAL A 185 -8.93 17.59 -5.97
CA VAL A 185 -8.33 18.89 -5.68
C VAL A 185 -6.93 18.66 -5.11
N CYS A 186 -5.93 18.75 -5.97
CA CYS A 186 -4.54 18.47 -5.58
C CYS A 186 -3.88 19.68 -4.94
N ARG A 187 -3.14 19.44 -3.86
CA ARG A 187 -2.20 20.41 -3.28
C ARG A 187 -0.92 20.45 -4.12
N THR A 188 -0.22 21.58 -4.09
CA THR A 188 1.05 21.71 -4.85
C THR A 188 2.15 20.84 -4.22
N PRO A 189 3.11 20.32 -5.02
CA PRO A 189 4.18 19.46 -4.48
C PRO A 189 5.01 20.09 -3.37
N ALA A 190 5.25 21.41 -3.43
CA ALA A 190 5.97 22.12 -2.38
C ALA A 190 5.21 22.13 -1.04
N ARG A 191 3.88 22.26 -1.09
CA ARG A 191 3.03 22.21 0.11
C ARG A 191 2.97 20.80 0.68
N THR A 192 2.69 19.80 -0.14
CA THR A 192 2.59 18.41 0.32
C THR A 192 3.91 17.90 0.88
N ALA A 193 5.04 18.25 0.28
CA ALA A 193 6.36 17.90 0.82
C ALA A 193 6.58 18.52 2.22
N ALA A 194 6.17 19.78 2.44
CA ALA A 194 6.28 20.40 3.75
C ALA A 194 5.36 19.72 4.79
N ASP A 195 4.10 19.43 4.39
CA ASP A 195 3.11 18.80 5.27
C ASP A 195 3.54 17.36 5.64
N ILE A 196 4.01 16.57 4.67
CA ILE A 196 4.51 15.19 4.87
C ILE A 196 5.74 15.20 5.78
N ARG A 197 6.71 16.10 5.53
CA ARG A 197 7.93 16.19 6.36
C ARG A 197 7.60 16.52 7.81
N ALA A 198 6.70 17.48 8.03
CA ALA A 198 6.26 17.86 9.38
C ALA A 198 5.56 16.67 10.08
N ALA A 199 4.62 16.00 9.40
CA ALA A 199 3.91 14.85 9.94
C ALA A 199 4.82 13.65 10.21
N ALA A 200 5.79 13.36 9.35
CA ALA A 200 6.78 12.30 9.56
C ALA A 200 7.67 12.58 10.77
N LYS A 201 8.09 13.84 10.96
CA LYS A 201 8.82 14.25 12.16
C LYS A 201 8.00 14.00 13.43
N GLU A 202 6.72 14.35 13.42
CA GLU A 202 5.81 14.11 14.54
C GLU A 202 5.45 12.64 14.74
N ALA A 203 5.53 11.83 13.68
CA ALA A 203 5.27 10.40 13.69
C ALA A 203 6.44 9.59 14.28
N ALA A 204 7.67 10.07 14.18
CA ALA A 204 8.86 9.36 14.62
C ALA A 204 8.78 8.85 16.07
N PRO A 205 8.33 9.64 17.07
CA PRO A 205 8.18 9.16 18.45
C PRO A 205 7.12 8.06 18.63
N LEU A 206 6.24 7.84 17.64
CA LEU A 206 5.23 6.78 17.67
C LEU A 206 5.82 5.42 17.23
N ALA A 207 7.01 5.41 16.63
CA ALA A 207 7.72 4.22 16.19
C ALA A 207 8.33 3.47 17.38
N VAL A 208 7.43 2.87 18.16
CA VAL A 208 7.78 2.06 19.33
C VAL A 208 7.20 0.66 19.11
N ARG A 209 8.09 -0.32 18.97
CA ARG A 209 7.68 -1.71 18.78
C ARG A 209 6.73 -2.17 19.88
N GLN A 210 5.74 -2.89 19.47
CA GLN A 210 4.71 -3.47 20.32
C GLN A 210 4.91 -4.99 20.44
N GLU A 211 4.18 -5.62 21.34
CA GLU A 211 4.07 -7.08 21.32
C GLU A 211 3.47 -7.52 19.98
N PRO A 212 4.08 -8.51 19.30
CA PRO A 212 3.55 -9.04 18.07
C PRO A 212 2.09 -9.48 18.20
N ALA A 213 1.23 -8.97 17.34
CA ALA A 213 -0.17 -9.34 17.35
C ALA A 213 -0.33 -10.83 17.01
N ARG A 214 -0.91 -11.57 17.93
CA ARG A 214 -1.27 -12.98 17.76
C ARG A 214 -2.77 -13.04 17.46
N GLY A 215 -3.10 -12.91 16.20
CA GLY A 215 -4.47 -13.05 15.69
C GLY A 215 -4.56 -14.26 14.79
N GLY A 216 -5.76 -14.58 14.40
CA GLY A 216 -6.03 -15.67 13.47
C GLY A 216 -7.00 -16.71 14.05
N PRO A 217 -7.55 -17.59 13.19
CA PRO A 217 -7.31 -17.60 11.75
C PRO A 217 -7.86 -16.37 11.04
N PHE A 218 -7.25 -16.02 9.91
CA PHE A 218 -7.65 -14.91 9.03
C PHE A 218 -8.34 -15.46 7.78
N THR A 219 -9.59 -15.08 7.56
CA THR A 219 -10.32 -15.39 6.34
C THR A 219 -10.21 -14.21 5.39
N VAL A 220 -9.65 -14.45 4.21
CA VAL A 220 -9.55 -13.47 3.13
C VAL A 220 -10.50 -13.88 2.01
N GLU A 221 -11.32 -12.92 1.56
CA GLU A 221 -12.21 -13.10 0.41
C GLU A 221 -11.82 -12.11 -0.69
N LEU A 222 -11.84 -12.56 -1.94
CA LEU A 222 -11.65 -11.72 -3.13
C LEU A 222 -12.85 -11.88 -4.06
N GLU A 223 -13.34 -10.76 -4.56
CA GLU A 223 -14.34 -10.73 -5.63
C GLU A 223 -13.71 -10.17 -6.89
N PHE A 224 -14.03 -10.80 -8.01
CA PHE A 224 -13.52 -10.44 -9.34
C PHE A 224 -14.63 -9.87 -10.22
N ASP A 225 -14.25 -9.21 -11.30
CA ASP A 225 -15.16 -8.70 -12.32
C ASP A 225 -15.79 -9.83 -13.16
N ALA A 226 -15.11 -10.98 -13.28
CA ALA A 226 -15.56 -12.09 -14.10
C ALA A 226 -15.45 -13.46 -13.38
N ALA A 227 -16.39 -14.37 -13.68
CA ALA A 227 -16.49 -15.68 -13.02
C ALA A 227 -15.29 -16.61 -13.31
N HIS A 228 -14.71 -16.55 -14.52
CA HIS A 228 -13.57 -17.39 -14.89
C HIS A 228 -12.31 -17.08 -14.03
N LEU A 229 -12.15 -15.84 -13.54
CA LEU A 229 -11.05 -15.48 -12.66
C LEU A 229 -11.16 -16.19 -11.28
N SER A 230 -12.40 -16.44 -10.83
CA SER A 230 -12.61 -17.27 -9.63
C SER A 230 -12.20 -18.73 -9.88
N ASP A 231 -12.45 -19.28 -11.07
CA ASP A 231 -11.99 -20.64 -11.40
C ASP A 231 -10.46 -20.72 -11.41
N VAL A 232 -9.81 -19.76 -12.04
CA VAL A 232 -8.34 -19.67 -12.08
C VAL A 232 -7.75 -19.53 -10.68
N ALA A 233 -8.36 -18.73 -9.81
CA ALA A 233 -7.91 -18.54 -8.43
C ALA A 233 -7.91 -19.85 -7.61
N THR A 234 -8.84 -20.77 -7.88
CA THR A 234 -8.92 -22.06 -7.15
C THR A 234 -7.78 -23.03 -7.46
N VAL A 235 -6.92 -22.73 -8.44
CA VAL A 235 -5.68 -23.49 -8.69
C VAL A 235 -4.70 -23.36 -7.52
N VAL A 236 -4.81 -22.26 -6.72
CA VAL A 236 -4.01 -22.07 -5.52
C VAL A 236 -4.52 -22.99 -4.40
N PRO A 237 -3.69 -23.89 -3.84
CA PRO A 237 -4.13 -24.80 -2.77
C PRO A 237 -4.73 -24.04 -1.56
N GLY A 238 -5.89 -24.51 -1.09
CA GLY A 238 -6.60 -23.91 0.02
C GLY A 238 -7.55 -22.76 -0.36
N VAL A 239 -7.53 -22.31 -1.61
CA VAL A 239 -8.47 -21.31 -2.13
C VAL A 239 -9.69 -22.02 -2.70
N ALA A 240 -10.88 -21.63 -2.30
CA ALA A 240 -12.15 -22.19 -2.72
C ALA A 240 -13.14 -21.12 -3.19
N ARG A 241 -14.05 -21.47 -4.08
CA ARG A 241 -15.14 -20.58 -4.46
C ARG A 241 -16.07 -20.33 -3.25
N SER A 242 -16.37 -19.09 -2.99
CA SER A 242 -17.38 -18.64 -2.01
C SER A 242 -18.58 -17.94 -2.67
N GLY A 243 -18.55 -17.80 -4.00
CA GLY A 243 -19.61 -17.21 -4.82
C GLY A 243 -19.31 -17.37 -6.30
N GLU A 244 -20.17 -16.86 -7.17
CA GLU A 244 -19.99 -16.97 -8.63
C GLU A 244 -18.68 -16.29 -9.10
N ARG A 245 -18.39 -15.10 -8.56
CA ARG A 245 -17.20 -14.30 -8.87
C ARG A 245 -16.30 -14.10 -7.63
N ARG A 246 -16.47 -14.96 -6.61
CA ARG A 246 -15.79 -14.79 -5.33
C ARG A 246 -15.08 -16.06 -4.90
N VAL A 247 -13.90 -15.88 -4.33
CA VAL A 247 -13.13 -16.92 -3.68
C VAL A 247 -12.80 -16.54 -2.24
N ALA A 248 -12.55 -17.55 -1.40
CA ALA A 248 -12.11 -17.37 -0.05
C ALA A 248 -11.03 -18.39 0.31
N TYR A 249 -10.19 -18.01 1.25
CA TYR A 249 -9.25 -18.91 1.93
C TYR A 249 -9.05 -18.46 3.36
N THR A 250 -8.57 -19.38 4.20
CA THR A 250 -8.26 -19.10 5.61
C THR A 250 -6.79 -19.43 5.87
N SER A 251 -6.10 -18.53 6.55
CA SER A 251 -4.69 -18.67 6.91
C SER A 251 -4.51 -18.52 8.43
N PRO A 252 -3.60 -19.28 9.06
CA PRO A 252 -3.34 -19.16 10.50
C PRO A 252 -2.69 -17.83 10.88
N THR A 253 -1.95 -17.21 9.94
CA THR A 253 -1.23 -15.94 10.12
C THR A 253 -1.47 -15.01 8.93
N MET A 254 -1.32 -13.71 9.12
CA MET A 254 -1.34 -12.75 8.00
C MET A 254 -0.10 -12.87 7.11
N TYR A 255 1.02 -13.34 7.65
CA TYR A 255 2.19 -13.70 6.85
C TYR A 255 1.84 -14.72 5.76
N GLU A 256 1.16 -15.82 6.11
CA GLU A 256 0.70 -16.81 5.14
C GLU A 256 -0.46 -16.26 4.29
N GLY A 257 -1.35 -15.49 4.90
CA GLY A 257 -2.49 -14.86 4.23
C GLY A 257 -2.08 -13.96 3.08
N ILE A 258 -1.13 -13.06 3.29
CA ILE A 258 -0.68 -12.13 2.23
C ILE A 258 0.12 -12.87 1.12
N ARG A 259 0.84 -13.93 1.45
CA ARG A 259 1.54 -14.76 0.45
C ARG A 259 0.55 -15.53 -0.42
N THR A 260 -0.51 -16.07 0.18
CA THR A 260 -1.62 -16.71 -0.57
C THR A 260 -2.34 -15.67 -1.43
N PHE A 261 -2.63 -14.49 -0.88
CA PHE A 261 -3.22 -13.37 -1.64
C PHE A 261 -2.39 -13.04 -2.88
N LYS A 262 -1.07 -12.91 -2.70
CA LYS A 262 -0.13 -12.64 -3.79
C LYS A 262 -0.08 -13.77 -4.82
N ALA A 263 -0.14 -15.03 -4.40
CA ALA A 263 -0.21 -16.18 -5.31
C ALA A 263 -1.50 -16.13 -6.14
N VAL A 264 -2.65 -15.89 -5.50
CA VAL A 264 -3.95 -15.73 -6.16
C VAL A 264 -3.91 -14.61 -7.18
N THR A 265 -3.49 -13.39 -6.78
CA THR A 265 -3.45 -12.25 -7.70
C THR A 265 -2.46 -12.43 -8.84
N THR A 266 -1.32 -13.09 -8.60
CA THR A 266 -0.35 -13.42 -9.66
C THR A 266 -0.90 -14.39 -10.67
N ILE A 267 -1.57 -15.47 -10.21
CA ILE A 267 -2.19 -16.47 -11.14
C ILE A 267 -3.35 -15.83 -11.88
N VAL A 268 -4.22 -15.12 -11.19
CA VAL A 268 -5.38 -14.45 -11.81
C VAL A 268 -4.93 -13.43 -12.85
N SER A 269 -3.85 -12.67 -12.61
CA SER A 269 -3.35 -11.69 -13.58
C SER A 269 -2.96 -12.30 -14.93
N SER A 270 -2.59 -13.60 -14.95
CA SER A 270 -2.29 -14.30 -16.21
C SER A 270 -3.51 -14.68 -17.03
N ALA A 271 -4.70 -14.56 -16.46
CA ALA A 271 -5.99 -14.87 -17.10
C ALA A 271 -6.83 -13.61 -17.38
N VAL A 272 -6.32 -12.43 -17.07
CA VAL A 272 -6.94 -11.15 -17.44
C VAL A 272 -6.63 -10.85 -18.90
N GLU A 273 -7.69 -10.70 -19.71
CA GLU A 273 -7.60 -10.33 -21.12
C GLU A 273 -7.86 -8.84 -21.29
N GLU A 274 -6.82 -8.07 -21.52
CA GLU A 274 -6.89 -6.59 -21.60
C GLU A 274 -7.86 -6.10 -22.68
N GLN A 275 -8.13 -6.89 -23.72
CA GLN A 275 -9.05 -6.52 -24.80
C GLN A 275 -10.53 -6.66 -24.41
N TYR A 276 -10.85 -7.40 -23.34
CA TYR A 276 -12.22 -7.68 -22.90
C TYR A 276 -12.45 -7.32 -21.43
N GLY A 277 -11.39 -6.99 -20.69
CA GLY A 277 -11.42 -6.70 -19.25
C GLY A 277 -11.58 -5.25 -18.91
#